data_28705d7199bad07c4e0746623729971c
#
_entry.id   28705d7199bad07c4e0746623729971c
#
_cell.length_a   1.000
_cell.length_b   1.000
_cell.length_c   1.000
_cell.angle_alpha   90.00
_cell.angle_beta   90.00
_cell.angle_gamma   90.00
#
_symmetry.space_group_name_H-M   'P 1'
#
loop_
_entity.id
_entity.type
_entity.pdbx_description
1 polymer ?
#
loop_
_entity_poly.entity_id
_entity_poly.type
_entity_poly.pdbx_seq_one_letter_code
_entity_poly.pdbx_strand_id
1 'polypeptide(L)'
;DMVMESDRSEFVIVYGRRRVGKTFLVDQYYQGSYDFTFVGGHNLSRQRQLTSFGKALKKFSGSKPDKFSDWFDAFDALEEYLELLDADRKKVVFIDEMPWIDTQKSDFVSALENFWNGWAARRSDIVFIASGSATSWMVDNLIENQGGLHARITSSIYVRPFTLHEVEEYLQRKHCKWDRYQILQCYMVMGGIPFYLSLIDPRQSLVQNVDRLFFSHGGIMRGEFDELYNALFSNAELYISVVKALAQHHDGMTRTEISKVIGANGGTLTRVLTNLERCDFISRSQNFGCKTKDTIYRLMDFYTL
;
A
#
# COMPACT_ATOMS: atom_id res chain seq x y z
N ASP A 1 -10.81 -13.63 -12.05
CA ASP A 1 -11.13 -14.41 -13.25
C ASP A 1 -10.95 -13.58 -14.53
N MET A 2 -11.56 -12.40 -14.68
CA MET A 2 -11.43 -11.56 -15.89
C MET A 2 -9.99 -11.30 -16.35
N VAL A 3 -9.03 -11.11 -15.42
CA VAL A 3 -7.62 -10.87 -15.74
C VAL A 3 -6.96 -12.11 -16.38
N MET A 4 -7.27 -13.29 -15.85
CA MET A 4 -6.72 -14.55 -16.37
C MET A 4 -7.39 -15.03 -17.67
N GLU A 5 -8.62 -14.60 -17.91
CA GLU A 5 -9.41 -14.94 -19.11
C GLU A 5 -9.27 -13.89 -20.24
N SER A 6 -8.57 -12.79 -19.96
CA SER A 6 -8.36 -11.71 -20.94
C SER A 6 -7.53 -12.18 -22.13
N ASP A 7 -7.84 -11.67 -23.31
CA ASP A 7 -7.12 -11.91 -24.57
C ASP A 7 -5.89 -11.01 -24.78
N ARG A 8 -5.56 -10.19 -23.79
CA ARG A 8 -4.43 -9.26 -23.79
C ARG A 8 -3.61 -9.38 -22.51
N SER A 9 -2.42 -8.79 -22.49
CA SER A 9 -1.66 -8.60 -21.26
C SER A 9 -2.35 -7.60 -20.34
N GLU A 10 -2.29 -7.87 -19.03
CA GLU A 10 -2.97 -7.08 -18.00
C GLU A 10 -1.97 -6.48 -17.02
N PHE A 11 -2.12 -5.17 -16.75
CA PHE A 11 -1.38 -4.47 -15.73
C PHE A 11 -2.31 -4.11 -14.57
N VAL A 12 -2.20 -4.87 -13.51
CA VAL A 12 -3.05 -4.75 -12.32
C VAL A 12 -2.30 -4.02 -11.21
N ILE A 13 -2.94 -3.03 -10.62
CA ILE A 13 -2.42 -2.34 -9.44
C ILE A 13 -3.26 -2.68 -8.22
N VAL A 14 -2.60 -3.10 -7.13
CA VAL A 14 -3.21 -3.37 -5.83
C VAL A 14 -2.61 -2.42 -4.80
N TYR A 15 -3.37 -1.44 -4.35
CA TYR A 15 -2.85 -0.40 -3.48
C TYR A 15 -3.81 -0.10 -2.31
N GLY A 16 -3.33 0.65 -1.34
CA GLY A 16 -4.03 0.97 -0.11
C GLY A 16 -3.06 0.98 1.05
N ARG A 17 -3.51 1.44 2.21
CA ARG A 17 -2.62 1.62 3.36
C ARG A 17 -1.92 0.33 3.80
N ARG A 18 -0.89 0.49 4.61
CA ARG A 18 -0.14 -0.65 5.17
C ARG A 18 -1.05 -1.55 6.02
N ARG A 19 -0.81 -2.88 5.97
CA ARG A 19 -1.46 -3.91 6.81
C ARG A 19 -2.93 -4.21 6.51
N VAL A 20 -3.47 -3.71 5.39
CA VAL A 20 -4.84 -4.02 4.93
C VAL A 20 -4.97 -5.35 4.19
N GLY A 21 -3.84 -6.07 3.96
CA GLY A 21 -3.87 -7.40 3.35
C GLY A 21 -3.68 -7.45 1.84
N LYS A 22 -3.06 -6.44 1.20
CA LYS A 22 -2.79 -6.44 -0.26
C LYS A 22 -2.07 -7.69 -0.75
N THR A 23 -0.90 -7.99 -0.17
CA THR A 23 -0.10 -9.19 -0.50
C THR A 23 -0.91 -10.45 -0.26
N PHE A 24 -1.62 -10.53 0.87
CA PHE A 24 -2.49 -11.67 1.19
C PHE A 24 -3.59 -11.88 0.14
N LEU A 25 -4.22 -10.81 -0.35
CA LEU A 25 -5.25 -10.88 -1.39
C LEU A 25 -4.68 -11.50 -2.68
N VAL A 26 -3.51 -11.04 -3.12
CA VAL A 26 -2.84 -11.54 -4.33
C VAL A 26 -2.40 -13.00 -4.14
N ASP A 27 -1.75 -13.32 -3.00
CA ASP A 27 -1.31 -14.67 -2.67
C ASP A 27 -2.46 -15.67 -2.58
N GLN A 28 -3.61 -15.27 -2.01
CA GLN A 28 -4.78 -16.14 -1.93
C GLN A 28 -5.39 -16.42 -3.30
N TYR A 29 -5.42 -15.44 -4.18
CA TYR A 29 -5.97 -15.62 -5.53
C TYR A 29 -5.07 -16.52 -6.40
N TYR A 30 -3.76 -16.26 -6.41
CA TYR A 30 -2.81 -17.03 -7.22
C TYR A 30 -2.24 -18.25 -6.50
N GLN A 31 -2.59 -18.49 -5.24
CA GLN A 31 -2.10 -19.60 -4.39
C GLN A 31 -0.56 -19.68 -4.35
N GLY A 32 0.11 -18.53 -4.42
CA GLY A 32 1.55 -18.44 -4.49
C GLY A 32 2.16 -18.90 -5.83
N SER A 33 1.35 -19.18 -6.84
CA SER A 33 1.80 -19.64 -8.16
C SER A 33 2.13 -18.45 -9.04
N TYR A 34 3.37 -17.98 -8.93
CA TYR A 34 3.92 -16.90 -9.75
C TYR A 34 5.02 -17.44 -10.68
N ASP A 35 5.10 -16.85 -11.87
CA ASP A 35 6.25 -17.06 -12.76
C ASP A 35 7.44 -16.20 -12.34
N PHE A 36 7.16 -15.08 -11.72
CA PHE A 36 8.16 -14.25 -11.05
C PHE A 36 7.51 -13.44 -9.93
N THR A 37 8.18 -13.35 -8.79
CA THR A 37 7.80 -12.41 -7.72
C THR A 37 9.02 -11.75 -7.10
N PHE A 38 8.87 -10.47 -6.79
CA PHE A 38 9.89 -9.65 -6.14
C PHE A 38 9.24 -8.68 -5.15
N VAL A 39 9.85 -8.51 -3.99
CA VAL A 39 9.40 -7.57 -2.96
C VAL A 39 10.42 -6.46 -2.81
N GLY A 40 10.00 -5.23 -2.96
CA GLY A 40 10.84 -4.05 -2.71
C GLY A 40 11.34 -4.00 -1.27
N GLY A 41 12.60 -3.67 -1.10
CA GLY A 41 13.21 -3.55 0.23
C GLY A 41 13.14 -2.13 0.77
N HIS A 42 12.57 -1.97 1.98
CA HIS A 42 12.51 -0.66 2.63
C HIS A 42 13.91 -0.10 2.93
N ASN A 43 14.15 1.17 2.59
CA ASN A 43 15.42 1.87 2.83
C ASN A 43 16.66 1.20 2.22
N LEU A 44 16.50 0.42 1.16
CA LEU A 44 17.63 -0.13 0.42
C LEU A 44 18.11 0.84 -0.65
N SER A 45 19.44 0.86 -0.88
CA SER A 45 20.01 1.57 -2.03
C SER A 45 19.64 0.89 -3.34
N ARG A 46 19.63 1.63 -4.46
CA ARG A 46 19.39 1.11 -5.81
C ARG A 46 20.19 -0.18 -6.07
N GLN A 47 21.50 -0.20 -5.77
CA GLN A 47 22.35 -1.37 -5.99
C GLN A 47 21.94 -2.60 -5.17
N ARG A 48 21.45 -2.40 -3.96
CA ARG A 48 20.92 -3.50 -3.13
C ARG A 48 19.58 -4.00 -3.65
N GLN A 49 18.73 -3.11 -4.15
CA GLN A 49 17.46 -3.48 -4.82
C GLN A 49 17.75 -4.36 -6.05
N LEU A 50 18.63 -3.91 -6.94
CA LEU A 50 19.04 -4.65 -8.14
C LEU A 50 19.67 -6.02 -7.81
N THR A 51 20.50 -6.06 -6.77
CA THR A 51 21.08 -7.32 -6.30
C THR A 51 20.01 -8.29 -5.79
N SER A 52 19.00 -7.76 -5.08
CA SER A 52 17.88 -8.57 -4.55
C SER A 52 16.97 -9.05 -5.67
N PHE A 53 16.71 -8.21 -6.67
CA PHE A 53 15.97 -8.57 -7.87
C PHE A 53 16.66 -9.71 -8.64
N GLY A 54 17.97 -9.61 -8.88
CA GLY A 54 18.74 -10.67 -9.53
C GLY A 54 18.72 -12.00 -8.75
N LYS A 55 18.75 -11.95 -7.40
CA LYS A 55 18.58 -13.16 -6.58
C LYS A 55 17.18 -13.76 -6.70
N ALA A 56 16.15 -12.92 -6.80
CA ALA A 56 14.79 -13.37 -7.04
C ALA A 56 14.70 -14.02 -8.44
N LEU A 57 15.19 -13.36 -9.48
CA LEU A 57 15.17 -13.88 -10.84
C LEU A 57 15.89 -15.23 -10.95
N LYS A 58 17.03 -15.38 -10.27
CA LYS A 58 17.74 -16.68 -10.20
C LYS A 58 16.89 -17.81 -9.64
N LYS A 59 16.04 -17.56 -8.64
CA LYS A 59 15.20 -18.59 -8.03
C LYS A 59 14.19 -19.16 -9.03
N PHE A 60 13.71 -18.35 -9.94
CA PHE A 60 12.73 -18.72 -10.95
C PHE A 60 13.39 -19.27 -12.21
N SER A 61 14.43 -18.61 -12.74
CA SER A 61 15.10 -19.00 -13.97
C SER A 61 16.09 -20.14 -13.82
N GLY A 62 16.58 -20.41 -12.61
CA GLY A 62 17.69 -21.35 -12.37
C GLY A 62 19.05 -20.84 -12.86
N SER A 63 19.10 -19.73 -13.55
CA SER A 63 20.31 -19.16 -14.16
C SER A 63 21.13 -18.37 -13.14
N LYS A 64 22.43 -18.22 -13.41
CA LYS A 64 23.28 -17.35 -12.59
C LYS A 64 22.86 -15.90 -12.84
N PRO A 65 22.52 -15.09 -11.81
CA PRO A 65 22.12 -13.71 -12.06
C PRO A 65 23.33 -12.92 -12.53
N ASP A 66 23.15 -12.15 -13.58
CA ASP A 66 24.09 -11.12 -13.96
C ASP A 66 24.06 -9.97 -12.93
N LYS A 67 25.15 -9.20 -12.87
CA LYS A 67 25.17 -7.97 -12.10
C LYS A 67 24.50 -6.90 -12.96
N PHE A 68 23.29 -6.53 -12.59
CA PHE A 68 22.58 -5.44 -13.27
C PHE A 68 23.22 -4.09 -12.97
N SER A 69 23.44 -3.29 -14.00
CA SER A 69 23.93 -1.92 -13.91
C SER A 69 22.81 -0.97 -13.51
N ASP A 70 21.61 -1.24 -14.01
CA ASP A 70 20.41 -0.43 -13.81
C ASP A 70 19.12 -1.27 -13.94
N TRP A 71 17.97 -0.61 -13.88
CA TRP A 71 16.67 -1.25 -13.96
C TRP A 71 16.32 -1.67 -15.38
N PHE A 72 16.90 -1.07 -16.42
CA PHE A 72 16.71 -1.52 -17.80
C PHE A 72 17.30 -2.92 -17.97
N ASP A 73 18.59 -3.10 -17.59
CA ASP A 73 19.24 -4.43 -17.59
C ASP A 73 18.42 -5.48 -16.82
N ALA A 74 17.84 -5.08 -15.67
CA ALA A 74 17.08 -5.97 -14.81
C ALA A 74 15.74 -6.39 -15.45
N PHE A 75 15.04 -5.49 -16.11
CA PHE A 75 13.80 -5.81 -16.82
C PHE A 75 14.06 -6.55 -18.12
N ASP A 76 15.14 -6.27 -18.85
CA ASP A 76 15.55 -7.03 -20.03
C ASP A 76 15.80 -8.50 -19.67
N ALA A 77 16.51 -8.76 -18.57
CA ALA A 77 16.71 -10.12 -18.08
C ALA A 77 15.41 -10.82 -17.61
N LEU A 78 14.45 -10.07 -17.09
CA LEU A 78 13.12 -10.60 -16.76
C LEU A 78 12.35 -10.96 -18.03
N GLU A 79 12.41 -10.12 -19.06
CA GLU A 79 11.81 -10.34 -20.38
C GLU A 79 12.37 -11.63 -21.00
N GLU A 80 13.70 -11.77 -21.10
CA GLU A 80 14.37 -12.97 -21.60
C GLU A 80 13.92 -14.23 -20.84
N TYR A 81 13.84 -14.17 -19.53
CA TYR A 81 13.35 -15.30 -18.74
C TYR A 81 11.90 -15.66 -19.06
N LEU A 82 11.01 -14.67 -19.12
CA LEU A 82 9.59 -14.90 -19.38
C LEU A 82 9.34 -15.43 -20.81
N GLU A 83 10.20 -15.11 -21.78
CA GLU A 83 10.13 -15.65 -23.14
C GLU A 83 10.45 -17.15 -23.22
N LEU A 84 11.26 -17.65 -22.28
CA LEU A 84 11.60 -19.09 -22.20
C LEU A 84 10.44 -19.94 -21.66
N LEU A 85 9.44 -19.31 -21.03
CA LEU A 85 8.29 -20.02 -20.48
C LEU A 85 7.26 -20.35 -21.55
N ASP A 86 6.43 -21.36 -21.26
CA ASP A 86 5.36 -21.81 -22.15
C ASP A 86 4.45 -20.65 -22.60
N ALA A 87 4.27 -20.50 -23.89
CA ALA A 87 3.49 -19.45 -24.53
C ALA A 87 1.97 -19.65 -24.38
N ASP A 88 1.51 -20.88 -24.14
CA ASP A 88 0.08 -21.23 -24.16
C ASP A 88 -0.66 -20.88 -22.86
N ARG A 89 0.00 -20.22 -21.89
CA ARG A 89 -0.60 -19.80 -20.64
C ARG A 89 -0.23 -18.39 -20.23
N LYS A 90 -1.06 -17.78 -19.40
CA LYS A 90 -0.73 -16.51 -18.74
C LYS A 90 0.47 -16.69 -17.80
N LYS A 91 1.39 -15.75 -17.85
CA LYS A 91 2.55 -15.63 -16.98
C LYS A 91 2.30 -14.56 -15.95
N VAL A 92 2.38 -14.91 -14.68
CA VAL A 92 2.05 -14.01 -13.58
C VAL A 92 3.33 -13.46 -12.97
N VAL A 93 3.50 -12.15 -13.09
CA VAL A 93 4.59 -11.37 -12.48
C VAL A 93 4.03 -10.53 -11.35
N PHE A 94 4.50 -10.73 -10.14
CA PHE A 94 4.08 -9.97 -8.97
C PHE A 94 5.22 -9.17 -8.36
N ILE A 95 5.12 -7.85 -8.38
CA ILE A 95 6.06 -6.94 -7.70
C ILE A 95 5.36 -6.26 -6.54
N ASP A 96 5.76 -6.67 -5.34
CA ASP A 96 5.19 -6.15 -4.09
C ASP A 96 6.04 -5.01 -3.52
N GLU A 97 5.39 -4.09 -2.80
CA GLU A 97 5.98 -2.86 -2.24
C GLU A 97 6.82 -2.08 -3.26
N MET A 98 6.27 -1.93 -4.47
CA MET A 98 6.91 -1.25 -5.59
C MET A 98 7.43 0.18 -5.24
N PRO A 99 6.74 0.99 -4.43
CA PRO A 99 7.24 2.30 -4.03
C PRO A 99 8.62 2.29 -3.35
N TRP A 100 8.99 1.18 -2.69
CA TRP A 100 10.30 1.07 -2.04
C TRP A 100 11.44 0.76 -3.02
N ILE A 101 11.09 0.30 -4.22
CA ILE A 101 12.07 0.02 -5.28
C ILE A 101 12.53 1.31 -5.92
N ASP A 102 11.61 2.27 -6.09
CA ASP A 102 11.87 3.55 -6.73
C ASP A 102 12.66 4.48 -5.79
N THR A 103 13.95 4.31 -5.79
CA THR A 103 14.88 5.17 -5.05
C THR A 103 15.24 6.41 -5.87
N GLN A 104 15.71 7.46 -5.19
CA GLN A 104 16.08 8.70 -5.86
C GLN A 104 17.09 8.44 -7.00
N LYS A 105 16.79 8.91 -8.21
CA LYS A 105 17.60 8.72 -9.44
C LYS A 105 17.80 7.26 -9.82
N SER A 106 16.80 6.42 -9.58
CA SER A 106 16.88 4.99 -9.90
C SER A 106 16.51 4.65 -11.34
N ASP A 107 15.80 5.55 -12.02
CA ASP A 107 15.18 5.35 -13.35
C ASP A 107 14.22 4.15 -13.40
N PHE A 108 13.75 3.68 -12.22
CA PHE A 108 12.90 2.50 -12.10
C PHE A 108 11.59 2.64 -12.88
N VAL A 109 10.89 3.77 -12.73
CA VAL A 109 9.61 4.01 -13.42
C VAL A 109 9.83 4.02 -14.93
N SER A 110 10.90 4.68 -15.41
CA SER A 110 11.24 4.72 -16.85
C SER A 110 11.58 3.35 -17.41
N ALA A 111 12.29 2.52 -16.66
CA ALA A 111 12.59 1.14 -17.05
C ALA A 111 11.32 0.26 -17.07
N LEU A 112 10.43 0.43 -16.10
CA LEU A 112 9.12 -0.22 -16.09
C LEU A 112 8.25 0.20 -17.28
N GLU A 113 8.25 1.49 -17.63
CA GLU A 113 7.57 2.02 -18.82
C GLU A 113 8.11 1.36 -20.10
N ASN A 114 9.43 1.25 -20.21
CA ASN A 114 10.08 0.59 -21.35
C ASN A 114 9.69 -0.89 -21.44
N PHE A 115 9.81 -1.63 -20.36
CA PHE A 115 9.40 -3.04 -20.29
C PHE A 115 7.93 -3.23 -20.68
N TRP A 116 7.04 -2.42 -20.11
CA TRP A 116 5.61 -2.57 -20.37
C TRP A 116 5.26 -2.19 -21.82
N ASN A 117 5.62 -0.99 -22.27
CA ASN A 117 5.25 -0.48 -23.58
C ASN A 117 6.03 -1.12 -24.74
N GLY A 118 7.31 -1.45 -24.50
CA GLY A 118 8.19 -2.06 -25.48
C GLY A 118 7.83 -3.51 -25.77
N TRP A 119 7.48 -4.26 -24.72
CA TRP A 119 7.35 -5.70 -24.79
C TRP A 119 6.01 -6.22 -24.23
N ALA A 120 5.72 -6.08 -22.94
CA ALA A 120 4.62 -6.77 -22.27
C ALA A 120 3.24 -6.42 -22.84
N ALA A 121 2.97 -5.14 -23.15
CA ALA A 121 1.69 -4.68 -23.69
C ALA A 121 1.40 -5.16 -25.12
N ARG A 122 2.42 -5.64 -25.84
CA ARG A 122 2.28 -6.19 -27.19
C ARG A 122 1.97 -7.68 -27.21
N ARG A 123 1.98 -8.29 -26.04
CA ARG A 123 1.68 -9.71 -25.80
C ARG A 123 0.26 -9.88 -25.29
N SER A 124 -0.19 -11.12 -25.26
CA SER A 124 -1.50 -11.49 -24.68
C SER A 124 -1.37 -12.33 -23.40
N ASP A 125 -0.14 -12.70 -23.02
CA ASP A 125 0.14 -13.73 -22.02
C ASP A 125 0.76 -13.20 -20.71
N ILE A 126 0.89 -11.89 -20.52
CA ILE A 126 1.46 -11.32 -19.30
C ILE A 126 0.37 -10.77 -18.37
N VAL A 127 0.42 -11.17 -17.12
CA VAL A 127 -0.31 -10.55 -16.00
C VAL A 127 0.71 -9.95 -15.06
N PHE A 128 0.88 -8.63 -15.14
CA PHE A 128 1.80 -7.89 -14.30
C PHE A 128 1.04 -7.24 -13.15
N ILE A 129 1.39 -7.60 -11.93
CA ILE A 129 0.73 -7.11 -10.72
C ILE A 129 1.74 -6.29 -9.93
N ALA A 130 1.38 -5.04 -9.67
CA ALA A 130 2.14 -4.14 -8.82
C ALA A 130 1.38 -3.87 -7.53
N SER A 131 2.02 -4.02 -6.37
CA SER A 131 1.41 -3.60 -5.12
C SER A 131 2.25 -2.55 -4.38
N GLY A 132 1.59 -1.77 -3.53
CA GLY A 132 2.28 -0.81 -2.69
C GLY A 132 1.41 -0.18 -1.62
N SER A 133 2.04 0.11 -0.48
CA SER A 133 1.39 0.78 0.66
C SER A 133 1.53 2.30 0.64
N ALA A 134 2.50 2.87 -0.07
CA ALA A 134 2.61 4.31 -0.30
C ALA A 134 1.61 4.75 -1.39
N THR A 135 0.35 4.91 -1.00
CA THR A 135 -0.78 5.17 -1.90
C THR A 135 -0.53 6.36 -2.82
N SER A 136 0.04 7.45 -2.32
CA SER A 136 0.35 8.63 -3.15
C SER A 136 1.35 8.31 -4.25
N TRP A 137 2.41 7.54 -3.96
CA TRP A 137 3.36 7.13 -4.98
C TRP A 137 2.69 6.27 -6.07
N MET A 138 1.84 5.31 -5.66
CA MET A 138 1.11 4.45 -6.60
C MET A 138 0.18 5.25 -7.50
N VAL A 139 -0.50 6.24 -6.94
CA VAL A 139 -1.39 7.12 -7.71
C VAL A 139 -0.58 8.01 -8.64
N ASP A 140 0.42 8.74 -8.13
CA ASP A 140 1.17 9.74 -8.90
C ASP A 140 2.02 9.11 -10.02
N ASN A 141 2.64 7.95 -9.76
CA ASN A 141 3.60 7.35 -10.69
C ASN A 141 3.00 6.26 -11.59
N LEU A 142 1.87 5.67 -11.22
CA LEU A 142 1.26 4.60 -12.01
C LEU A 142 -0.14 5.00 -12.52
N ILE A 143 -1.08 5.40 -11.66
CA ILE A 143 -2.49 5.59 -12.02
C ILE A 143 -2.70 6.93 -12.74
N GLU A 144 -2.22 8.03 -12.17
CA GLU A 144 -2.33 9.40 -12.71
C GLU A 144 -1.06 9.81 -13.48
N ASN A 145 -0.18 8.85 -13.78
CA ASN A 145 1.04 9.10 -14.55
C ASN A 145 0.71 9.80 -15.88
N GLN A 146 1.40 10.89 -16.17
CA GLN A 146 1.27 11.64 -17.43
C GLN A 146 2.33 11.21 -18.47
N GLY A 147 3.18 10.24 -18.13
CA GLY A 147 4.23 9.68 -18.99
C GLY A 147 3.79 8.42 -19.74
N GLY A 148 4.71 7.51 -19.94
CA GLY A 148 4.53 6.32 -20.75
C GLY A 148 3.58 5.26 -20.17
N LEU A 149 3.28 5.31 -18.86
CA LEU A 149 2.27 4.44 -18.23
C LEU A 149 0.86 5.02 -18.28
N HIS A 150 0.66 6.21 -18.85
CA HIS A 150 -0.66 6.81 -18.99
C HIS A 150 -1.64 5.88 -19.71
N ALA A 151 -2.80 5.61 -19.10
CA ALA A 151 -3.84 4.70 -19.62
C ALA A 151 -3.36 3.25 -19.90
N ARG A 152 -2.23 2.82 -19.32
CA ARG A 152 -1.71 1.44 -19.46
C ARG A 152 -2.17 0.50 -18.37
N ILE A 153 -2.59 1.05 -17.23
CA ILE A 153 -3.16 0.28 -16.14
C ILE A 153 -4.53 -0.25 -16.59
N THR A 154 -4.67 -1.56 -16.58
CA THR A 154 -5.90 -2.22 -17.04
C THR A 154 -6.89 -2.44 -15.90
N SER A 155 -6.38 -2.55 -14.66
CA SER A 155 -7.21 -2.70 -13.46
C SER A 155 -6.51 -2.09 -12.24
N SER A 156 -7.27 -1.42 -11.39
CA SER A 156 -6.77 -0.90 -10.11
C SER A 156 -7.69 -1.31 -8.97
N ILE A 157 -7.11 -1.90 -7.93
CA ILE A 157 -7.82 -2.40 -6.75
C ILE A 157 -7.34 -1.61 -5.55
N TYR A 158 -8.20 -0.74 -5.03
CA TYR A 158 -7.95 -0.06 -3.76
C TYR A 158 -8.43 -0.93 -2.60
N VAL A 159 -7.50 -1.47 -1.82
CA VAL A 159 -7.79 -2.33 -0.67
C VAL A 159 -8.00 -1.45 0.56
N ARG A 160 -9.22 -1.42 1.04
CA ARG A 160 -9.65 -0.65 2.22
C ARG A 160 -9.55 -1.47 3.49
N PRO A 161 -9.46 -0.81 4.66
CA PRO A 161 -9.75 -1.47 5.93
C PRO A 161 -11.14 -2.11 5.92
N PHE A 162 -11.32 -3.14 6.71
CA PHE A 162 -12.63 -3.76 6.90
C PHE A 162 -13.66 -2.76 7.43
N THR A 163 -14.85 -2.84 6.93
CA THR A 163 -16.02 -2.19 7.52
C THR A 163 -16.38 -2.85 8.86
N LEU A 164 -17.20 -2.20 9.67
CA LEU A 164 -17.66 -2.77 10.94
C LEU A 164 -18.33 -4.14 10.75
N HIS A 165 -19.09 -4.32 9.66
CA HIS A 165 -19.72 -5.59 9.33
C HIS A 165 -18.70 -6.68 9.01
N GLU A 166 -17.69 -6.37 8.20
CA GLU A 166 -16.61 -7.31 7.88
C GLU A 166 -15.75 -7.65 9.10
N VAL A 167 -15.57 -6.71 10.05
CA VAL A 167 -14.93 -6.99 11.34
C VAL A 167 -15.79 -7.97 12.17
N GLU A 168 -17.10 -7.78 12.22
CA GLU A 168 -18.01 -8.71 12.90
C GLU A 168 -17.87 -10.12 12.31
N GLU A 169 -17.92 -10.27 10.99
CA GLU A 169 -17.74 -11.55 10.31
C GLU A 169 -16.35 -12.17 10.57
N TYR A 170 -15.30 -11.36 10.51
CA TYR A 170 -13.94 -11.81 10.75
C TYR A 170 -13.76 -12.37 12.16
N LEU A 171 -14.25 -11.66 13.18
CA LEU A 171 -14.20 -12.07 14.58
C LEU A 171 -15.05 -13.31 14.84
N GLN A 172 -16.22 -13.43 14.20
CA GLN A 172 -17.05 -14.64 14.28
C GLN A 172 -16.32 -15.87 13.70
N ARG A 173 -15.66 -15.73 12.54
CA ARG A 173 -14.84 -16.80 11.95
C ARG A 173 -13.65 -17.19 12.84
N LYS A 174 -13.14 -16.27 13.65
CA LYS A 174 -12.15 -16.54 14.70
C LYS A 174 -12.75 -17.16 15.98
N HIS A 175 -14.04 -17.45 15.97
CA HIS A 175 -14.77 -17.95 17.15
C HIS A 175 -14.79 -17.01 18.35
N CYS A 176 -14.64 -15.70 18.11
CA CYS A 176 -14.76 -14.68 19.14
C CYS A 176 -16.21 -14.57 19.61
N LYS A 177 -16.44 -14.63 20.92
CA LYS A 177 -17.78 -14.62 21.53
C LYS A 177 -18.18 -13.23 22.05
N TRP A 178 -17.64 -12.19 21.49
CA TRP A 178 -17.96 -10.82 21.88
C TRP A 178 -19.34 -10.42 21.36
N ASP A 179 -20.05 -9.60 22.14
CA ASP A 179 -21.27 -8.96 21.68
C ASP A 179 -20.98 -7.82 20.68
N ARG A 180 -22.02 -7.30 20.06
CA ARG A 180 -21.88 -6.23 19.06
C ARG A 180 -21.29 -4.94 19.61
N TYR A 181 -21.52 -4.65 20.90
CA TYR A 181 -20.94 -3.47 21.54
C TYR A 181 -19.42 -3.62 21.69
N GLN A 182 -18.96 -4.78 22.13
CA GLN A 182 -17.53 -5.10 22.21
C GLN A 182 -16.87 -5.11 20.83
N ILE A 183 -17.57 -5.59 19.79
CA ILE A 183 -17.09 -5.55 18.40
C ILE A 183 -16.96 -4.09 17.92
N LEU A 184 -17.95 -3.24 18.20
CA LEU A 184 -17.87 -1.80 17.89
C LEU A 184 -16.70 -1.14 18.61
N GLN A 185 -16.49 -1.39 19.90
CA GLN A 185 -15.35 -0.88 20.64
C GLN A 185 -14.02 -1.38 20.07
N CYS A 186 -13.94 -2.66 19.67
CA CYS A 186 -12.78 -3.20 18.97
C CYS A 186 -12.51 -2.46 17.66
N TYR A 187 -13.54 -2.21 16.87
CA TYR A 187 -13.45 -1.45 15.63
C TYR A 187 -12.92 -0.02 15.87
N MET A 188 -13.40 0.64 16.92
CA MET A 188 -12.94 1.99 17.30
C MET A 188 -11.46 2.02 17.75
N VAL A 189 -10.90 0.90 18.22
CA VAL A 189 -9.50 0.81 18.65
C VAL A 189 -8.59 0.32 17.52
N MET A 190 -9.03 -0.68 16.73
CA MET A 190 -8.21 -1.36 15.72
C MET A 190 -8.40 -0.80 14.30
N GLY A 191 -9.41 0.03 14.05
CA GLY A 191 -9.67 0.70 12.78
C GLY A 191 -10.01 -0.23 11.62
N GLY A 192 -10.48 -1.44 11.86
CA GLY A 192 -10.80 -2.41 10.80
C GLY A 192 -9.57 -2.94 10.05
N ILE A 193 -8.36 -2.79 10.58
CA ILE A 193 -7.14 -3.24 9.93
C ILE A 193 -6.96 -4.75 10.14
N PRO A 194 -6.96 -5.57 9.06
CA PRO A 194 -6.91 -7.03 9.18
C PRO A 194 -5.74 -7.55 9.99
N PHE A 195 -4.56 -6.96 9.85
CA PHE A 195 -3.40 -7.36 10.63
C PHE A 195 -3.62 -7.13 12.14
N TYR A 196 -4.17 -5.99 12.53
CA TYR A 196 -4.43 -5.71 13.95
C TYR A 196 -5.48 -6.65 14.53
N LEU A 197 -6.53 -6.92 13.76
CA LEU A 197 -7.57 -7.88 14.12
C LEU A 197 -7.02 -9.31 14.23
N SER A 198 -5.98 -9.66 13.46
CA SER A 198 -5.33 -10.97 13.55
C SER A 198 -4.63 -11.20 14.89
N LEU A 199 -4.21 -10.16 15.58
CA LEU A 199 -3.54 -10.21 16.88
C LEU A 199 -4.49 -10.48 18.06
N ILE A 200 -5.80 -10.41 17.84
CA ILE A 200 -6.82 -10.65 18.86
C ILE A 200 -6.84 -12.13 19.27
N ASP A 201 -6.73 -12.40 20.57
CA ASP A 201 -7.02 -13.70 21.15
C ASP A 201 -8.54 -13.79 21.44
N PRO A 202 -9.29 -14.63 20.73
CA PRO A 202 -10.75 -14.71 20.89
C PRO A 202 -11.20 -15.30 22.22
N ARG A 203 -10.27 -15.87 23.02
CA ARG A 203 -10.54 -16.41 24.35
C ARG A 203 -10.48 -15.35 25.45
N GLN A 204 -9.93 -14.19 25.14
CA GLN A 204 -9.79 -13.05 26.06
C GLN A 204 -10.87 -12.01 25.81
N SER A 205 -11.22 -11.24 26.83
CA SER A 205 -12.08 -10.07 26.66
C SER A 205 -11.39 -9.00 25.80
N LEU A 206 -12.16 -8.04 25.28
CA LEU A 206 -11.60 -6.89 24.56
C LEU A 206 -10.58 -6.13 25.41
N VAL A 207 -10.91 -5.85 26.67
CA VAL A 207 -10.02 -5.11 27.58
C VAL A 207 -8.69 -5.84 27.78
N GLN A 208 -8.72 -7.17 27.98
CA GLN A 208 -7.49 -7.97 28.11
C GLN A 208 -6.65 -7.95 26.83
N ASN A 209 -7.29 -8.00 25.65
CA ASN A 209 -6.57 -7.87 24.39
C ASN A 209 -5.94 -6.48 24.23
N VAL A 210 -6.66 -5.41 24.53
CA VAL A 210 -6.15 -4.04 24.47
C VAL A 210 -4.99 -3.86 25.44
N ASP A 211 -5.11 -4.29 26.69
CA ASP A 211 -4.02 -4.22 27.66
C ASP A 211 -2.77 -4.96 27.18
N ARG A 212 -2.94 -6.20 26.70
CA ARG A 212 -1.84 -7.02 26.18
C ARG A 212 -1.16 -6.39 24.96
N LEU A 213 -1.93 -5.83 24.03
CA LEU A 213 -1.42 -5.36 22.73
C LEU A 213 -0.81 -3.95 22.84
N PHE A 214 -1.40 -3.06 23.64
CA PHE A 214 -1.02 -1.64 23.67
C PHE A 214 -0.25 -1.23 24.94
N PHE A 215 -0.56 -1.82 26.09
CA PHE A 215 -0.05 -1.33 27.37
C PHE A 215 0.96 -2.25 28.05
N SER A 216 0.96 -3.54 27.76
CA SER A 216 1.97 -4.45 28.30
C SER A 216 3.38 -4.09 27.81
N HIS A 217 4.40 -4.48 28.58
CA HIS A 217 5.81 -4.15 28.27
C HIS A 217 6.25 -4.66 26.87
N GLY A 218 5.73 -5.79 26.40
CA GLY A 218 5.98 -6.37 25.08
C GLY A 218 4.84 -6.18 24.09
N GLY A 219 3.93 -5.23 24.32
CA GLY A 219 2.77 -5.01 23.46
C GLY A 219 3.17 -4.59 22.04
N ILE A 220 2.80 -5.41 21.06
CA ILE A 220 3.18 -5.23 19.65
C ILE A 220 2.64 -3.93 19.03
N MET A 221 1.54 -3.40 19.56
CA MET A 221 0.93 -2.16 19.08
C MET A 221 1.54 -0.90 19.72
N ARG A 222 2.42 -1.04 20.68
CA ARG A 222 2.97 0.10 21.44
C ARG A 222 3.81 1.06 20.60
N GLY A 223 4.57 0.54 19.62
CA GLY A 223 5.38 1.35 18.69
C GLY A 223 4.76 1.47 17.29
N GLU A 224 3.63 0.82 17.07
CA GLU A 224 3.04 0.68 15.74
C GLU A 224 2.67 2.02 15.10
N PHE A 225 2.22 2.99 15.89
CA PHE A 225 1.87 4.32 15.38
C PHE A 225 3.07 4.98 14.68
N ASP A 226 4.21 5.06 15.34
CA ASP A 226 5.41 5.68 14.77
C ASP A 226 5.97 4.84 13.61
N GLU A 227 5.96 3.52 13.73
CA GLU A 227 6.40 2.62 12.66
C GLU A 227 5.54 2.75 11.40
N LEU A 228 4.22 2.90 11.54
CA LEU A 228 3.29 3.07 10.44
C LEU A 228 3.61 4.35 9.64
N TYR A 229 3.75 5.48 10.33
CA TYR A 229 4.04 6.76 9.67
C TYR A 229 5.44 6.79 9.06
N ASN A 230 6.45 6.27 9.74
CA ASN A 230 7.82 6.17 9.23
C ASN A 230 7.93 5.26 7.99
N ALA A 231 7.10 4.24 7.89
CA ALA A 231 7.08 3.37 6.71
C ALA A 231 6.36 3.98 5.50
N LEU A 232 5.40 4.90 5.73
CA LEU A 232 4.60 5.50 4.68
C LEU A 232 5.17 6.82 4.16
N PHE A 233 5.85 7.59 5.01
CA PHE A 233 6.23 8.97 4.71
C PHE A 233 7.70 9.26 5.04
N SER A 234 8.41 9.83 4.09
CA SER A 234 9.84 10.18 4.26
C SER A 234 10.10 11.26 5.32
N ASN A 235 9.10 12.08 5.66
CA ASN A 235 9.14 13.06 6.75
C ASN A 235 7.95 12.82 7.69
N ALA A 236 7.97 11.68 8.39
CA ALA A 236 6.86 11.24 9.22
C ALA A 236 6.47 12.24 10.31
N GLU A 237 7.43 12.96 10.88
CA GLU A 237 7.18 13.93 11.97
C GLU A 237 6.16 15.00 11.58
N LEU A 238 6.23 15.51 10.35
CA LEU A 238 5.28 16.51 9.87
C LEU A 238 3.87 15.94 9.73
N TYR A 239 3.74 14.71 9.24
CA TYR A 239 2.45 14.02 9.13
C TYR A 239 1.86 13.73 10.51
N ILE A 240 2.67 13.24 11.43
CA ILE A 240 2.30 13.00 12.84
C ILE A 240 1.84 14.30 13.52
N SER A 241 2.50 15.42 13.26
CA SER A 241 2.12 16.71 13.81
C SER A 241 0.73 17.17 13.35
N VAL A 242 0.42 16.97 12.04
CA VAL A 242 -0.91 17.26 11.50
C VAL A 242 -1.97 16.37 12.15
N VAL A 243 -1.71 15.08 12.23
CA VAL A 243 -2.63 14.11 12.83
C VAL A 243 -2.90 14.41 14.30
N LYS A 244 -1.85 14.70 15.09
CA LYS A 244 -1.99 15.10 16.49
C LYS A 244 -2.79 16.39 16.66
N ALA A 245 -2.61 17.37 15.77
CA ALA A 245 -3.42 18.60 15.78
C ALA A 245 -4.89 18.29 15.51
N LEU A 246 -5.19 17.45 14.51
CA LEU A 246 -6.57 17.05 14.18
C LEU A 246 -7.22 16.20 15.28
N ALA A 247 -6.48 15.34 15.96
CA ALA A 247 -6.98 14.53 17.06
C ALA A 247 -7.47 15.37 18.26
N GLN A 248 -6.93 16.58 18.43
CA GLN A 248 -7.35 17.52 19.47
C GLN A 248 -8.58 18.36 19.07
N HIS A 249 -9.01 18.28 17.78
CA HIS A 249 -10.09 19.11 17.23
C HIS A 249 -11.13 18.23 16.53
N HIS A 250 -12.03 17.62 17.31
CA HIS A 250 -13.05 16.69 16.79
C HIS A 250 -13.96 17.29 15.72
N ASP A 251 -14.22 18.61 15.75
CA ASP A 251 -14.97 19.32 14.71
C ASP A 251 -14.18 19.50 13.42
N GLY A 252 -12.88 19.14 13.44
CA GLY A 252 -11.94 19.33 12.36
C GLY A 252 -11.32 20.72 12.32
N MET A 253 -10.39 20.89 11.39
CA MET A 253 -9.66 22.16 11.21
C MET A 253 -9.61 22.54 9.74
N THR A 254 -9.62 23.83 9.49
CA THR A 254 -9.29 24.38 8.17
C THR A 254 -7.79 24.28 7.92
N ARG A 255 -7.39 24.33 6.63
CA ARG A 255 -5.98 24.38 6.25
C ARG A 255 -5.20 25.51 6.93
N THR A 256 -5.85 26.66 7.11
CA THR A 256 -5.24 27.84 7.75
C THR A 256 -4.97 27.61 9.24
N GLU A 257 -5.88 26.95 9.94
CA GLU A 257 -5.72 26.61 11.35
C GLU A 257 -4.62 25.55 11.53
N ILE A 258 -4.62 24.50 10.70
CA ILE A 258 -3.54 23.49 10.70
C ILE A 258 -2.19 24.18 10.48
N SER A 259 -2.09 25.04 9.46
CA SER A 259 -0.86 25.79 9.15
C SER A 259 -0.33 26.59 10.34
N LYS A 260 -1.22 27.25 11.10
CA LYS A 260 -0.85 28.02 12.29
C LYS A 260 -0.33 27.12 13.42
N VAL A 261 -0.96 25.97 13.63
CA VAL A 261 -0.57 25.05 14.72
C VAL A 261 0.76 24.38 14.45
N ILE A 262 0.98 23.91 13.22
CA ILE A 262 2.17 23.11 12.88
C ILE A 262 3.33 23.95 12.30
N GLY A 263 3.11 25.22 12.01
CA GLY A 263 4.14 26.11 11.43
C GLY A 263 4.52 25.80 9.98
N ALA A 264 3.80 24.91 9.27
CA ALA A 264 4.05 24.57 7.88
C ALA A 264 2.99 25.19 6.95
N ASN A 265 3.39 25.60 5.75
CA ASN A 265 2.51 26.28 4.80
C ASN A 265 2.83 25.86 3.33
N GLY A 266 2.18 26.52 2.38
CA GLY A 266 2.47 26.38 0.95
C GLY A 266 2.30 24.95 0.43
N GLY A 267 3.11 24.57 -0.56
CA GLY A 267 3.05 23.27 -1.23
C GLY A 267 3.33 22.08 -0.30
N THR A 268 4.18 22.27 0.72
CA THR A 268 4.50 21.23 1.70
C THR A 268 3.26 20.77 2.47
N LEU A 269 2.49 21.71 3.03
CA LEU A 269 1.26 21.37 3.74
C LEU A 269 0.21 20.77 2.80
N THR A 270 0.08 21.28 1.57
CA THR A 270 -0.84 20.71 0.58
C THR A 270 -0.51 19.24 0.33
N ARG A 271 0.78 18.91 0.08
CA ARG A 271 1.22 17.54 -0.14
C ARG A 271 0.93 16.63 1.06
N VAL A 272 1.19 17.11 2.28
CA VAL A 272 0.91 16.33 3.51
C VAL A 272 -0.58 16.02 3.62
N LEU A 273 -1.45 17.01 3.45
CA LEU A 273 -2.90 16.82 3.53
C LEU A 273 -3.41 15.88 2.43
N THR A 274 -2.94 16.05 1.18
CA THR A 274 -3.29 15.14 0.07
C THR A 274 -2.85 13.71 0.35
N ASN A 275 -1.63 13.51 0.85
CA ASN A 275 -1.14 12.17 1.14
C ASN A 275 -1.90 11.49 2.29
N LEU A 276 -2.22 12.24 3.36
CA LEU A 276 -3.03 11.73 4.47
C LEU A 276 -4.45 11.36 4.01
N GLU A 277 -5.05 12.16 3.13
CA GLU A 277 -6.37 11.90 2.54
C GLU A 277 -6.34 10.64 1.66
N ARG A 278 -5.35 10.52 0.76
CA ARG A 278 -5.16 9.34 -0.11
C ARG A 278 -4.90 8.04 0.65
N CYS A 279 -4.40 8.14 1.88
CA CYS A 279 -4.17 6.99 2.76
C CYS A 279 -5.32 6.75 3.76
N ASP A 280 -6.46 7.42 3.60
CA ASP A 280 -7.64 7.32 4.49
C ASP A 280 -7.35 7.65 5.97
N PHE A 281 -6.34 8.47 6.26
CA PHE A 281 -6.11 8.97 7.63
C PHE A 281 -7.02 10.15 7.96
N ILE A 282 -7.28 11.00 6.97
CA ILE A 282 -8.14 12.17 7.12
C ILE A 282 -9.19 12.23 6.01
N SER A 283 -10.30 12.87 6.30
CA SER A 283 -11.29 13.26 5.30
C SER A 283 -11.33 14.77 5.17
N ARG A 284 -11.72 15.23 3.99
CA ARG A 284 -12.04 16.64 3.77
C ARG A 284 -13.52 16.81 3.47
N SER A 285 -14.11 17.81 4.04
CA SER A 285 -15.49 18.20 3.78
C SER A 285 -15.59 19.71 3.56
N GLN A 286 -16.52 20.11 2.71
CA GLN A 286 -16.80 21.50 2.43
C GLN A 286 -18.28 21.74 2.71
N ASN A 287 -18.59 22.74 3.52
CA ASN A 287 -19.97 23.12 3.77
C ASN A 287 -20.60 23.66 2.48
N PHE A 288 -21.88 23.34 2.28
CA PHE A 288 -22.61 23.78 1.10
C PHE A 288 -22.58 25.32 0.98
N GLY A 289 -22.23 25.82 -0.20
CA GLY A 289 -22.11 27.27 -0.46
C GLY A 289 -20.79 27.91 0.01
N CYS A 290 -19.91 27.22 0.71
CA CYS A 290 -18.61 27.73 1.14
C CYS A 290 -17.53 27.62 0.06
N LYS A 291 -16.48 28.46 0.17
CA LYS A 291 -15.34 28.47 -0.74
C LYS A 291 -14.34 27.36 -0.37
N THR A 292 -13.51 26.95 -1.32
CA THR A 292 -12.46 25.93 -1.12
C THR A 292 -11.53 26.23 0.07
N LYS A 293 -11.30 27.52 0.40
CA LYS A 293 -10.50 27.92 1.57
C LYS A 293 -11.11 27.50 2.91
N ASP A 294 -12.42 27.22 2.93
CA ASP A 294 -13.21 26.87 4.12
C ASP A 294 -13.37 25.34 4.25
N THR A 295 -12.61 24.57 3.47
CA THR A 295 -12.53 23.11 3.57
C THR A 295 -12.04 22.71 4.95
N ILE A 296 -12.77 21.79 5.58
CA ILE A 296 -12.47 21.25 6.91
C ILE A 296 -11.87 19.86 6.76
N TYR A 297 -10.76 19.65 7.42
CA TYR A 297 -10.08 18.36 7.52
C TYR A 297 -10.39 17.71 8.87
N ARG A 298 -10.74 16.42 8.87
CA ARG A 298 -11.01 15.63 10.08
C ARG A 298 -10.23 14.35 10.05
N LEU A 299 -9.79 13.93 11.23
CA LEU A 299 -9.24 12.58 11.39
C LEU A 299 -10.34 11.55 11.16
N MET A 300 -10.04 10.51 10.39
CA MET A 300 -11.01 9.49 9.98
C MET A 300 -10.58 8.10 10.42
N ASP A 301 -9.30 7.88 10.60
CA ASP A 301 -8.74 6.60 11.00
C ASP A 301 -8.88 6.37 12.51
N PHE A 302 -9.68 5.39 12.87
CA PHE A 302 -9.96 5.06 14.28
C PHE A 302 -8.73 4.60 15.06
N TYR A 303 -7.81 3.87 14.42
CA TYR A 303 -6.57 3.48 15.09
C TYR A 303 -5.69 4.68 15.45
N THR A 304 -5.76 5.75 14.67
CA THR A 304 -4.95 6.97 14.85
C THR A 304 -5.61 7.98 15.83
N LEU A 305 -6.93 7.87 16.03
CA LEU A 305 -7.69 8.65 17.00
C LEU A 305 -7.34 8.30 18.43
#